data_41e032b39eb76d42a916f0102be0642d
#
_entry.id   41e032b39eb76d42a916f0102be0642d
#
_cell.length_a   1.000
_cell.length_b   1.000
_cell.length_c   1.000
_cell.angle_alpha   90.00
_cell.angle_beta   90.00
_cell.angle_gamma   90.00
#
_symmetry.space_group_name_H-M   'P 1'
#
loop_
_entity.id
_entity.type
_entity.pdbx_description
1 polymer ?
#
loop_
_entity_poly.entity_id
_entity_poly.type
_entity_poly.pdbx_seq_one_letter_code
_entity_poly.pdbx_strand_id
1 'polypeptide(L)'
;HLKGMAMVNEDFFSQVADLLLFETNQGDVSLQRYIPMNPLIEGRNPIYYFSHYDSAAQYYRMANEKGLVVINAGRNYDEELLEKYGEHHPEVTLEKLNVLDKGIFFDELSAEERLQFRRLEERMSYHLNHDLGLNIVLNTKLYAPKAVPAVIIETEVSKTDRELQDLLNTPSLRMNFGDAFRSIQERIHNRPVQLALNGRNTLIQLLSKANLDSVVTSTVMTLLY
;
A
#
# COMPACT_ATOMS: atom_id res chain seq x y z
N HIS A 1 1.19 21.79 20.39
CA HIS A 1 0.01 22.27 21.11
C HIS A 1 -1.17 22.61 20.19
N LEU A 2 -0.98 23.27 19.01
CA LEU A 2 -2.07 23.65 18.10
C LEU A 2 -2.88 22.44 17.58
N LYS A 3 -2.20 21.36 17.15
CA LYS A 3 -2.86 20.16 16.66
C LYS A 3 -3.70 19.48 17.73
N GLY A 4 -3.22 19.39 18.98
CA GLY A 4 -4.01 18.84 20.08
C GLY A 4 -5.25 19.69 20.42
N MET A 5 -5.18 21.01 20.31
CA MET A 5 -6.36 21.88 20.48
C MET A 5 -7.37 21.68 19.33
N ALA A 6 -6.91 21.56 18.10
CA ALA A 6 -7.75 21.33 16.93
C ALA A 6 -8.49 19.99 17.00
N MET A 7 -7.91 18.98 17.66
CA MET A 7 -8.59 17.68 17.87
C MET A 7 -9.80 17.77 18.78
N VAL A 8 -9.71 18.55 19.86
CA VAL A 8 -10.74 18.58 20.92
C VAL A 8 -11.73 19.74 20.81
N ASN A 9 -11.46 20.74 19.96
CA ASN A 9 -12.29 21.92 19.80
C ASN A 9 -12.65 22.14 18.34
N GLU A 10 -13.93 22.00 18.01
CA GLU A 10 -14.45 22.06 16.65
C GLU A 10 -14.37 23.48 16.05
N ASP A 11 -14.73 24.50 16.85
CA ASP A 11 -14.68 25.89 16.39
C ASP A 11 -13.22 26.31 16.10
N PHE A 12 -12.28 25.84 16.92
CA PHE A 12 -10.86 26.11 16.70
C PHE A 12 -10.35 25.35 15.47
N PHE A 13 -10.73 24.06 15.31
CA PHE A 13 -10.38 23.30 14.12
C PHE A 13 -10.81 23.99 12.84
N SER A 14 -12.08 24.43 12.75
CA SER A 14 -12.62 25.12 11.56
C SER A 14 -11.84 26.38 11.19
N GLN A 15 -11.23 27.06 12.17
CA GLN A 15 -10.45 28.27 11.93
C GLN A 15 -9.01 28.02 11.51
N VAL A 16 -8.42 26.88 11.89
CA VAL A 16 -6.98 26.63 11.73
C VAL A 16 -6.65 25.46 10.83
N ALA A 17 -7.63 24.64 10.45
CA ALA A 17 -7.41 23.37 9.73
C ALA A 17 -6.51 23.55 8.49
N ASP A 18 -6.80 24.53 7.66
CA ASP A 18 -6.05 24.87 6.45
C ASP A 18 -4.59 25.30 6.72
N LEU A 19 -4.34 25.83 7.92
CA LEU A 19 -3.03 26.38 8.32
C LEU A 19 -2.17 25.37 9.06
N LEU A 20 -2.73 24.21 9.46
CA LEU A 20 -1.98 23.18 10.16
C LEU A 20 -0.85 22.64 9.28
N LEU A 21 0.35 22.61 9.83
CA LEU A 21 1.55 22.13 9.14
C LEU A 21 1.70 20.63 9.29
N PHE A 22 1.95 19.96 8.17
CA PHE A 22 2.27 18.54 8.12
C PHE A 22 3.64 18.33 7.46
N GLU A 23 4.40 17.39 7.99
CA GLU A 23 5.66 16.96 7.39
C GLU A 23 5.37 16.22 6.09
N THR A 24 6.06 16.60 5.01
CA THR A 24 5.96 15.92 3.70
C THR A 24 7.35 15.55 3.18
N ASN A 25 7.40 14.78 2.08
CA ASN A 25 8.65 14.52 1.34
C ASN A 25 9.27 15.79 0.70
N GLN A 26 8.59 16.95 0.77
CA GLN A 26 9.10 18.25 0.29
C GLN A 26 9.25 19.27 1.43
N GLY A 27 9.22 18.84 2.70
CA GLY A 27 9.28 19.68 3.89
C GLY A 27 7.91 19.91 4.52
N ASP A 28 7.86 20.78 5.52
CA ASP A 28 6.61 21.11 6.23
C ASP A 28 5.70 21.99 5.37
N VAL A 29 4.45 21.53 5.16
CA VAL A 29 3.44 22.21 4.30
C VAL A 29 2.11 22.30 5.03
N SER A 30 1.40 23.44 4.90
CA SER A 30 0.02 23.56 5.38
C SER A 30 -0.96 22.88 4.43
N LEU A 31 -2.12 22.42 4.94
CA LEU A 31 -3.12 21.74 4.08
C LEU A 31 -3.58 22.62 2.92
N GLN A 32 -3.81 23.90 3.14
CA GLN A 32 -4.14 24.85 2.08
C GLN A 32 -3.12 24.85 0.93
N ARG A 33 -1.84 24.73 1.24
CA ARG A 33 -0.78 24.69 0.22
C ARG A 33 -0.59 23.29 -0.37
N TYR A 34 -0.89 22.25 0.41
CA TYR A 34 -0.77 20.85 -0.01
C TYR A 34 -1.83 20.46 -1.06
N ILE A 35 -3.08 20.90 -0.88
CA ILE A 35 -4.22 20.52 -1.72
C ILE A 35 -3.92 20.61 -3.23
N PRO A 36 -3.34 21.70 -3.79
CA PRO A 36 -3.06 21.78 -5.22
C PRO A 36 -1.75 21.08 -5.66
N MET A 37 -1.01 20.42 -4.76
CA MET A 37 0.32 19.86 -5.11
C MET A 37 0.24 18.54 -5.86
N ASN A 38 -0.85 17.80 -5.73
CA ASN A 38 -1.05 16.52 -6.39
C ASN A 38 -2.12 16.62 -7.49
N PRO A 39 -2.03 15.80 -8.57
CA PRO A 39 -3.08 15.76 -9.58
C PRO A 39 -4.38 15.21 -9.01
N LEU A 40 -5.51 15.71 -9.53
CA LEU A 40 -6.85 15.29 -9.10
C LEU A 40 -7.08 13.79 -9.41
N ILE A 41 -7.79 13.13 -8.51
CA ILE A 41 -8.35 11.79 -8.71
C ILE A 41 -9.88 11.93 -8.78
N GLU A 42 -10.47 11.54 -9.91
CA GLU A 42 -11.92 11.62 -10.11
C GLU A 42 -12.53 12.98 -9.75
N GLY A 43 -11.78 14.04 -10.02
CA GLY A 43 -12.19 15.42 -9.73
C GLY A 43 -12.02 15.87 -8.28
N ARG A 44 -11.42 15.06 -7.40
CA ARG A 44 -11.11 15.38 -6.01
C ARG A 44 -9.62 15.57 -5.79
N ASN A 45 -9.28 16.35 -4.76
CA ASN A 45 -7.90 16.58 -4.35
C ASN A 45 -7.43 15.43 -3.44
N PRO A 46 -6.45 14.60 -3.86
CA PRO A 46 -5.95 13.53 -3.02
C PRO A 46 -4.99 14.04 -1.96
N ILE A 47 -5.16 13.58 -0.73
CA ILE A 47 -4.17 13.69 0.34
C ILE A 47 -3.53 12.31 0.53
N TYR A 48 -2.33 12.14 -0.03
CA TYR A 48 -1.53 10.94 0.19
C TYR A 48 -0.83 11.02 1.54
N TYR A 49 -0.97 9.97 2.36
CA TYR A 49 -0.33 9.94 3.67
C TYR A 49 0.06 8.52 4.11
N PHE A 50 0.93 8.42 5.07
CA PHE A 50 1.24 7.21 5.82
C PHE A 50 1.43 7.54 7.30
N SER A 51 1.07 6.60 8.20
CA SER A 51 1.28 6.71 9.64
C SER A 51 2.45 5.85 10.14
N HIS A 52 2.83 4.81 9.38
CA HIS A 52 3.95 3.92 9.72
C HIS A 52 4.84 3.73 8.49
N TYR A 53 6.08 4.23 8.57
CA TYR A 53 7.01 4.18 7.43
C TYR A 53 7.33 2.76 6.98
N ASP A 54 7.57 1.83 7.91
CA ASP A 54 7.97 0.46 7.58
C ASP A 54 6.93 -0.26 6.69
N SER A 55 5.66 -0.08 6.98
CA SER A 55 4.56 -0.65 6.18
C SER A 55 4.33 0.09 4.85
N ALA A 56 4.71 1.36 4.78
CA ALA A 56 4.48 2.21 3.61
C ALA A 56 5.71 2.36 2.70
N ALA A 57 6.89 1.87 3.11
CA ALA A 57 8.17 2.19 2.48
C ALA A 57 8.22 1.92 0.97
N GLN A 58 7.64 0.80 0.50
CA GLN A 58 7.58 0.48 -0.93
C GLN A 58 6.72 1.48 -1.70
N TYR A 59 5.56 1.85 -1.18
CA TYR A 59 4.63 2.78 -1.81
C TYR A 59 5.13 4.22 -1.75
N TYR A 60 5.80 4.58 -0.66
CA TYR A 60 6.46 5.87 -0.54
C TYR A 60 7.53 6.09 -1.62
N ARG A 61 8.33 5.04 -1.94
CA ARG A 61 9.27 5.10 -3.06
C ARG A 61 8.56 5.27 -4.40
N MET A 62 7.46 4.53 -4.62
CA MET A 62 6.67 4.64 -5.84
C MET A 62 6.04 6.03 -5.99
N ALA A 63 5.54 6.62 -4.89
CA ALA A 63 4.99 7.96 -4.86
C ALA A 63 6.05 9.02 -5.22
N ASN A 64 7.24 8.92 -4.61
CA ASN A 64 8.36 9.83 -4.90
C ASN A 64 8.77 9.77 -6.37
N GLU A 65 8.87 8.58 -6.96
CA GLU A 65 9.21 8.42 -8.40
C GLU A 65 8.13 8.99 -9.33
N LYS A 66 6.90 9.04 -8.89
CA LYS A 66 5.80 9.70 -9.61
C LYS A 66 5.72 11.21 -9.33
N GLY A 67 6.59 11.75 -8.47
CA GLY A 67 6.59 13.16 -8.10
C GLY A 67 5.41 13.55 -7.20
N LEU A 68 4.75 12.59 -6.53
CA LEU A 68 3.65 12.87 -5.62
C LEU A 68 4.17 13.43 -4.29
N VAL A 69 3.43 14.38 -3.73
CA VAL A 69 3.68 14.91 -2.39
C VAL A 69 2.92 14.08 -1.38
N VAL A 70 3.62 13.58 -0.36
CA VAL A 70 3.08 12.63 0.62
C VAL A 70 3.29 13.15 2.03
N ILE A 71 2.26 13.09 2.85
CA ILE A 71 2.29 13.50 4.26
C ILE A 71 2.78 12.33 5.12
N ASN A 72 3.74 12.60 6.01
CA ASN A 72 4.07 11.75 7.14
C ASN A 72 3.13 12.06 8.31
N ALA A 73 2.11 11.24 8.48
CA ALA A 73 1.12 11.34 9.55
C ALA A 73 1.47 10.46 10.78
N GLY A 74 2.75 10.11 10.95
CA GLY A 74 3.22 9.30 12.09
C GLY A 74 3.34 10.06 13.41
N ARG A 75 3.11 11.38 13.41
CA ARG A 75 3.10 12.19 14.65
C ARG A 75 1.72 12.15 15.31
N ASN A 76 1.71 12.36 16.64
CA ASN A 76 0.46 12.40 17.40
C ASN A 76 -0.59 13.33 16.77
N TYR A 77 -1.78 12.82 16.58
CA TYR A 77 -2.96 13.51 16.04
C TYR A 77 -2.91 13.81 14.53
N ASP A 78 -1.86 13.48 13.79
CA ASP A 78 -1.78 13.85 12.37
C ASP A 78 -2.77 13.05 11.53
N GLU A 79 -2.87 11.75 11.73
CA GLU A 79 -3.81 10.90 11.01
C GLU A 79 -5.26 11.28 11.31
N GLU A 80 -5.61 11.42 12.60
CA GLU A 80 -6.95 11.79 13.03
C GLU A 80 -7.36 13.20 12.54
N LEU A 81 -6.40 14.13 12.49
CA LEU A 81 -6.64 15.47 11.94
C LEU A 81 -6.88 15.45 10.42
N LEU A 82 -6.19 14.57 9.68
CA LEU A 82 -6.46 14.38 8.26
C LEU A 82 -7.83 13.74 8.04
N GLU A 83 -8.22 12.74 8.83
CA GLU A 83 -9.55 12.13 8.78
C GLU A 83 -10.64 13.18 9.05
N LYS A 84 -10.48 13.95 10.11
CA LYS A 84 -11.38 15.06 10.45
C LYS A 84 -11.44 16.10 9.34
N TYR A 85 -10.32 16.44 8.71
CA TYR A 85 -10.27 17.35 7.58
C TYR A 85 -11.07 16.82 6.40
N GLY A 86 -10.90 15.54 6.05
CA GLY A 86 -11.66 14.89 4.97
C GLY A 86 -13.17 14.85 5.21
N GLU A 87 -13.62 14.71 6.47
CA GLU A 87 -15.05 14.77 6.82
C GLU A 87 -15.69 16.15 6.53
N HIS A 88 -14.91 17.23 6.69
CA HIS A 88 -15.37 18.62 6.48
C HIS A 88 -15.16 19.12 5.04
N HIS A 89 -14.33 18.42 4.25
CA HIS A 89 -13.92 18.82 2.90
C HIS A 89 -14.25 17.72 1.87
N PRO A 90 -15.50 17.68 1.36
CA PRO A 90 -15.95 16.64 0.42
C PRO A 90 -15.20 16.65 -0.94
N GLU A 91 -14.53 17.77 -1.26
CA GLU A 91 -13.65 17.93 -2.41
C GLU A 91 -12.29 17.24 -2.25
N VAL A 92 -12.00 16.70 -1.06
CA VAL A 92 -10.77 15.99 -0.73
C VAL A 92 -11.01 14.49 -0.66
N THR A 93 -10.02 13.68 -1.02
CA THR A 93 -10.00 12.24 -0.76
C THR A 93 -8.72 11.86 0.00
N LEU A 94 -8.85 11.02 1.02
CA LEU A 94 -7.71 10.54 1.80
C LEU A 94 -7.20 9.23 1.19
N GLU A 95 -5.92 9.21 0.83
CA GLU A 95 -5.26 8.08 0.18
C GLU A 95 -4.09 7.59 1.03
N LYS A 96 -4.37 6.62 1.90
CA LYS A 96 -3.34 6.02 2.75
C LYS A 96 -2.45 5.09 1.93
N LEU A 97 -1.13 5.30 1.97
CA LEU A 97 -0.16 4.61 1.10
C LEU A 97 0.00 3.10 1.35
N ASN A 98 -0.51 2.56 2.43
CA ASN A 98 -0.46 1.12 2.71
C ASN A 98 -1.67 0.35 2.15
N VAL A 99 -2.62 1.04 1.49
CA VAL A 99 -3.84 0.46 0.93
C VAL A 99 -4.00 0.92 -0.52
N LEU A 100 -3.20 0.33 -1.41
CA LEU A 100 -3.19 0.76 -2.81
C LEU A 100 -3.67 -0.36 -3.74
N ASP A 101 -4.97 -0.58 -3.73
CA ASP A 101 -5.68 -1.33 -4.77
C ASP A 101 -6.09 -0.42 -5.97
N LYS A 102 -5.90 0.88 -5.84
CA LYS A 102 -6.31 1.86 -6.87
C LYS A 102 -5.17 2.11 -7.86
N GLY A 103 -5.46 2.10 -9.14
CA GLY A 103 -4.54 2.17 -10.28
C GLY A 103 -3.57 3.37 -10.37
N ILE A 104 -3.38 4.12 -9.27
CA ILE A 104 -2.51 5.29 -9.21
C ILE A 104 -1.04 4.93 -9.42
N PHE A 105 -0.61 3.78 -8.89
CA PHE A 105 0.78 3.33 -8.98
C PHE A 105 1.01 2.34 -10.11
N PHE A 106 -0.04 1.72 -10.61
CA PHE A 106 0.02 0.64 -11.58
C PHE A 106 -0.59 1.05 -12.90
N ASP A 107 0.19 0.96 -13.97
CA ASP A 107 -0.32 1.08 -15.32
C ASP A 107 -0.73 -0.30 -15.82
N GLU A 108 -1.79 -0.37 -16.64
CA GLU A 108 -2.27 -1.62 -17.21
C GLU A 108 -1.35 -2.11 -18.34
N LEU A 109 -1.21 -3.43 -18.44
CA LEU A 109 -0.52 -4.10 -19.53
C LEU A 109 -1.35 -4.03 -20.83
N SER A 110 -0.68 -3.83 -21.95
CA SER A 110 -1.24 -4.08 -23.27
C SER A 110 -1.57 -5.58 -23.47
N ALA A 111 -2.33 -5.90 -24.50
CA ALA A 111 -2.64 -7.29 -24.81
C ALA A 111 -1.38 -8.12 -25.13
N GLU A 112 -0.40 -7.52 -25.82
CA GLU A 112 0.88 -8.17 -26.14
C GLU A 112 1.73 -8.43 -24.89
N GLU A 113 1.82 -7.45 -23.98
CA GLU A 113 2.54 -7.59 -22.72
C GLU A 113 1.90 -8.66 -21.82
N ARG A 114 0.55 -8.73 -21.77
CA ARG A 114 -0.15 -9.80 -21.03
C ARG A 114 0.22 -11.19 -21.55
N LEU A 115 0.30 -11.37 -22.85
CA LEU A 115 0.72 -12.64 -23.46
C LEU A 115 2.17 -12.96 -23.16
N GLN A 116 3.06 -11.94 -23.17
CA GLN A 116 4.48 -12.10 -22.84
C GLN A 116 4.68 -12.62 -21.41
N PHE A 117 3.97 -12.05 -20.42
CA PHE A 117 4.19 -12.38 -19.00
C PHE A 117 3.37 -13.59 -18.53
N ARG A 118 2.33 -13.99 -19.24
CA ARG A 118 1.43 -15.07 -18.85
C ARG A 118 2.15 -16.36 -18.45
N ARG A 119 3.11 -16.81 -19.25
CA ARG A 119 3.86 -18.03 -18.96
C ARG A 119 4.70 -17.90 -17.69
N LEU A 120 5.28 -16.73 -17.45
CA LEU A 120 6.02 -16.44 -16.22
C LEU A 120 5.09 -16.47 -15.01
N GLU A 121 3.94 -15.81 -15.10
CA GLU A 121 2.92 -15.79 -14.04
C GLU A 121 2.45 -17.20 -13.68
N GLU A 122 2.07 -18.00 -14.67
CA GLU A 122 1.62 -19.39 -14.48
C GLU A 122 2.70 -20.23 -13.81
N ARG A 123 3.95 -20.16 -14.28
CA ARG A 123 5.05 -20.97 -13.75
C ARG A 123 5.49 -20.53 -12.36
N MET A 124 5.60 -19.23 -12.14
CA MET A 124 5.96 -18.68 -10.84
C MET A 124 4.86 -18.91 -9.81
N SER A 125 3.59 -18.75 -10.18
CA SER A 125 2.46 -19.07 -9.32
C SER A 125 2.46 -20.56 -8.93
N TYR A 126 2.71 -21.47 -9.87
CA TYR A 126 2.84 -22.88 -9.59
C TYR A 126 3.99 -23.14 -8.60
N HIS A 127 5.18 -22.60 -8.87
CA HIS A 127 6.34 -22.79 -8.00
C HIS A 127 6.10 -22.29 -6.57
N LEU A 128 5.60 -21.07 -6.42
CA LEU A 128 5.36 -20.47 -5.10
C LEU A 128 4.25 -21.20 -4.33
N ASN A 129 3.16 -21.57 -5.00
CA ASN A 129 2.01 -22.17 -4.32
C ASN A 129 2.14 -23.69 -4.15
N HIS A 130 2.65 -24.40 -5.16
CA HIS A 130 2.72 -25.86 -5.13
C HIS A 130 4.03 -26.36 -4.53
N ASP A 131 5.18 -25.84 -5.00
CA ASP A 131 6.49 -26.36 -4.57
C ASP A 131 6.89 -25.80 -3.19
N LEU A 132 6.53 -24.55 -2.87
CA LEU A 132 6.86 -23.90 -1.59
C LEU A 132 5.67 -23.86 -0.60
N GLY A 133 4.48 -24.27 -1.01
CA GLY A 133 3.29 -24.31 -0.14
C GLY A 133 2.77 -22.94 0.29
N LEU A 134 3.07 -21.88 -0.48
CA LEU A 134 2.59 -20.53 -0.21
C LEU A 134 1.17 -20.35 -0.76
N ASN A 135 0.50 -19.28 -0.36
CA ASN A 135 -0.82 -18.92 -0.89
C ASN A 135 -0.74 -17.53 -1.52
N ILE A 136 -0.35 -17.48 -2.81
CA ILE A 136 -0.04 -16.23 -3.52
C ILE A 136 -0.90 -16.12 -4.78
N VAL A 137 -1.54 -14.95 -4.94
CA VAL A 137 -2.09 -14.50 -6.22
C VAL A 137 -1.07 -13.58 -6.87
N LEU A 138 -0.57 -13.99 -8.04
CA LEU A 138 0.50 -13.31 -8.74
C LEU A 138 -0.05 -12.68 -10.03
N ASN A 139 0.32 -11.44 -10.28
CA ASN A 139 0.04 -10.76 -11.53
C ASN A 139 1.19 -9.81 -11.91
N THR A 140 1.27 -9.44 -13.18
CA THR A 140 2.23 -8.45 -13.64
C THR A 140 1.55 -7.10 -13.81
N LYS A 141 2.22 -6.04 -13.37
CA LYS A 141 1.80 -4.66 -13.52
C LYS A 141 2.98 -3.82 -14.03
N LEU A 142 2.70 -2.65 -14.58
CA LEU A 142 3.74 -1.70 -14.96
C LEU A 142 3.80 -0.59 -13.90
N TYR A 143 4.97 -0.40 -13.26
CA TYR A 143 5.13 0.66 -12.26
C TYR A 143 6.57 1.17 -12.15
N ALA A 144 6.73 2.31 -11.48
CA ALA A 144 8.01 2.89 -11.12
C ALA A 144 8.27 2.73 -9.60
N PRO A 145 9.53 2.62 -9.14
CA PRO A 145 10.76 2.61 -9.96
C PRO A 145 11.00 1.26 -10.66
N LYS A 146 11.59 1.31 -11.85
CA LYS A 146 11.94 0.09 -12.62
C LYS A 146 12.88 -0.86 -11.88
N ALA A 147 13.66 -0.34 -10.93
CA ALA A 147 14.58 -1.14 -10.13
C ALA A 147 13.87 -2.11 -9.17
N VAL A 148 12.61 -1.86 -8.80
CA VAL A 148 11.83 -2.74 -7.92
C VAL A 148 11.18 -3.82 -8.77
N PRO A 149 11.57 -5.12 -8.61
CA PRO A 149 11.08 -6.20 -9.46
C PRO A 149 9.70 -6.71 -9.05
N ALA A 150 9.35 -6.66 -7.78
CA ALA A 150 8.07 -7.11 -7.25
C ALA A 150 7.65 -6.29 -6.04
N VAL A 151 6.33 -6.18 -5.81
CA VAL A 151 5.75 -5.55 -4.63
C VAL A 151 4.56 -6.38 -4.12
N ILE A 152 4.39 -6.42 -2.81
CA ILE A 152 3.18 -6.97 -2.19
C ILE A 152 2.09 -5.91 -2.24
N ILE A 153 0.92 -6.28 -2.77
CA ILE A 153 -0.26 -5.42 -2.79
C ILE A 153 -1.10 -5.75 -1.55
N GLU A 154 -1.22 -4.79 -0.64
CA GLU A 154 -2.15 -4.89 0.48
C GLU A 154 -3.53 -4.42 0.05
N THR A 155 -4.55 -5.22 0.32
CA THR A 155 -5.95 -4.84 0.14
C THR A 155 -6.51 -4.28 1.46
N GLU A 156 -7.59 -3.50 1.41
CA GLU A 156 -8.32 -3.02 2.60
C GLU A 156 -8.62 -4.17 3.58
N VAL A 157 -9.00 -5.30 3.03
CA VAL A 157 -9.35 -6.48 3.82
C VAL A 157 -8.13 -7.11 4.51
N SER A 158 -6.97 -7.11 3.82
CA SER A 158 -5.70 -7.59 4.41
C SER A 158 -5.24 -6.68 5.55
N LYS A 159 -5.48 -5.38 5.42
CA LYS A 159 -5.19 -4.38 6.46
C LYS A 159 -6.04 -4.62 7.70
N THR A 160 -7.35 -4.74 7.53
CA THR A 160 -8.28 -5.02 8.63
C THR A 160 -7.93 -6.30 9.37
N ASP A 161 -7.51 -7.35 8.64
CA ASP A 161 -7.09 -8.61 9.24
C ASP A 161 -5.79 -8.46 10.03
N ARG A 162 -4.82 -7.66 9.56
CA ARG A 162 -3.58 -7.37 10.30
C ARG A 162 -3.87 -6.59 11.57
N GLU A 163 -4.65 -5.52 11.50
CA GLU A 163 -5.07 -4.73 12.66
C GLU A 163 -5.81 -5.59 13.68
N LEU A 164 -6.69 -6.48 13.21
CA LEU A 164 -7.38 -7.44 14.05
C LEU A 164 -6.40 -8.45 14.69
N GLN A 165 -5.41 -8.92 13.95
CA GLN A 165 -4.37 -9.81 14.46
C GLN A 165 -3.51 -9.13 15.52
N ASP A 166 -3.16 -7.86 15.33
CA ASP A 166 -2.39 -7.07 16.29
C ASP A 166 -3.19 -6.83 17.58
N LEU A 167 -4.48 -6.51 17.47
CA LEU A 167 -5.40 -6.42 18.62
C LEU A 167 -5.49 -7.76 19.37
N LEU A 168 -5.65 -8.86 18.64
CA LEU A 168 -5.79 -10.20 19.23
C LEU A 168 -4.48 -10.72 19.84
N ASN A 169 -3.32 -10.20 19.45
CA ASN A 169 -2.03 -10.50 20.08
C ASN A 169 -1.88 -9.86 21.46
N THR A 170 -2.79 -8.96 21.85
CA THR A 170 -2.83 -8.37 23.19
C THR A 170 -3.21 -9.45 24.22
N PRO A 171 -2.38 -9.69 25.26
CA PRO A 171 -2.57 -10.82 26.20
C PRO A 171 -3.94 -10.87 26.86
N SER A 172 -4.54 -9.71 27.16
CA SER A 172 -5.86 -9.60 27.82
C SER A 172 -7.03 -10.06 26.94
N LEU A 173 -6.91 -9.92 25.61
CA LEU A 173 -7.96 -10.35 24.67
C LEU A 173 -7.85 -11.84 24.32
N ARG A 174 -6.63 -12.38 24.29
CA ARG A 174 -6.40 -13.83 24.05
C ARG A 174 -7.14 -14.75 25.02
N MET A 175 -7.22 -14.34 26.29
CA MET A 175 -7.86 -15.16 27.35
C MET A 175 -9.38 -15.24 27.24
N ASN A 176 -10.03 -14.25 26.60
CA ASN A 176 -11.49 -14.13 26.60
C ASN A 176 -12.16 -14.62 25.29
N PHE A 177 -11.41 -14.78 24.21
CA PHE A 177 -11.97 -15.04 22.88
C PHE A 177 -11.32 -16.21 22.13
N GLY A 178 -10.89 -17.27 22.84
CA GLY A 178 -10.08 -18.37 22.32
C GLY A 178 -10.56 -19.03 21.01
N ASP A 179 -11.85 -19.32 20.87
CA ASP A 179 -12.40 -19.97 19.66
C ASP A 179 -12.60 -18.97 18.51
N ALA A 180 -13.05 -17.74 18.81
CA ALA A 180 -13.12 -16.66 17.82
C ALA A 180 -11.73 -16.29 17.31
N PHE A 181 -10.73 -16.30 18.20
CA PHE A 181 -9.33 -16.08 17.83
C PHE A 181 -8.83 -17.10 16.80
N ARG A 182 -9.09 -18.40 17.04
CA ARG A 182 -8.67 -19.47 16.13
C ARG A 182 -9.30 -19.34 14.75
N SER A 183 -10.60 -19.08 14.66
CA SER A 183 -11.30 -18.90 13.40
C SER A 183 -10.82 -17.68 12.60
N ILE A 184 -10.46 -16.60 13.30
CA ILE A 184 -9.90 -15.39 12.68
C ILE A 184 -8.46 -15.67 12.18
N GLN A 185 -7.63 -16.34 12.98
CA GLN A 185 -6.27 -16.72 12.55
C GLN A 185 -6.30 -17.65 11.35
N GLU A 186 -7.18 -18.64 11.30
CA GLU A 186 -7.33 -19.52 10.14
C GLU A 186 -7.78 -18.77 8.90
N ARG A 187 -8.68 -17.79 9.03
CA ARG A 187 -9.12 -16.94 7.93
C ARG A 187 -8.01 -16.06 7.39
N ILE A 188 -7.22 -15.44 8.27
CA ILE A 188 -6.07 -14.60 7.90
C ILE A 188 -4.99 -15.45 7.22
N HIS A 189 -4.67 -16.60 7.78
CA HIS A 189 -3.63 -17.51 7.27
C HIS A 189 -3.99 -18.08 5.88
N ASN A 190 -5.27 -18.29 5.62
CA ASN A 190 -5.76 -18.84 4.36
C ASN A 190 -5.96 -17.78 3.26
N ARG A 191 -5.71 -16.50 3.52
CA ARG A 191 -5.80 -15.48 2.48
C ARG A 191 -4.61 -15.47 1.56
N PRO A 192 -4.84 -15.35 0.25
CA PRO A 192 -3.75 -15.21 -0.69
C PRO A 192 -3.06 -13.85 -0.54
N VAL A 193 -1.74 -13.86 -0.50
CA VAL A 193 -0.91 -12.67 -0.64
C VAL A 193 -0.93 -12.25 -2.11
N GLN A 194 -1.23 -10.99 -2.39
CA GLN A 194 -1.16 -10.47 -3.75
C GLN A 194 0.26 -9.96 -4.03
N LEU A 195 0.90 -10.55 -5.03
CA LEU A 195 2.25 -10.18 -5.48
C LEU A 195 2.19 -9.61 -6.90
N ALA A 196 2.60 -8.35 -7.07
CA ALA A 196 2.71 -7.74 -8.39
C ALA A 196 4.16 -7.73 -8.87
N LEU A 197 4.41 -8.40 -10.01
CA LEU A 197 5.69 -8.31 -10.72
C LEU A 197 5.73 -7.02 -11.55
N ASN A 198 6.91 -6.39 -11.61
CA ASN A 198 7.09 -5.18 -12.41
C ASN A 198 7.50 -5.53 -13.85
N GLY A 199 6.58 -5.45 -14.79
CA GLY A 199 6.86 -5.67 -16.22
C GLY A 199 7.89 -4.71 -16.83
N ARG A 200 8.18 -3.57 -16.15
CA ARG A 200 9.25 -2.64 -16.54
C ARG A 200 10.64 -3.03 -16.01
N ASN A 201 10.71 -3.98 -15.08
CA ASN A 201 11.97 -4.42 -14.49
C ASN A 201 12.71 -5.37 -15.44
N THR A 202 14.02 -5.13 -15.62
CA THR A 202 14.85 -5.92 -16.54
C THR A 202 14.91 -7.40 -16.17
N LEU A 203 14.96 -7.73 -14.86
CA LEU A 203 14.97 -9.13 -14.41
C LEU A 203 13.67 -9.83 -14.77
N ILE A 204 12.51 -9.19 -14.56
CA ILE A 204 11.20 -9.74 -14.91
C ILE A 204 11.07 -9.94 -16.43
N GLN A 205 11.56 -9.00 -17.23
CA GLN A 205 11.61 -9.13 -18.69
C GLN A 205 12.52 -10.27 -19.17
N LEU A 206 13.67 -10.46 -18.51
CA LEU A 206 14.54 -11.58 -18.79
C LEU A 206 13.91 -12.93 -18.41
N LEU A 207 13.28 -13.00 -17.23
CA LEU A 207 12.57 -14.19 -16.78
C LEU A 207 11.43 -14.56 -17.72
N SER A 208 10.68 -13.60 -18.26
CA SER A 208 9.60 -13.89 -19.20
C SER A 208 10.05 -14.59 -20.49
N LYS A 209 11.34 -14.48 -20.82
CA LYS A 209 11.97 -15.08 -22.02
C LYS A 209 12.86 -16.30 -21.69
N ALA A 210 13.08 -16.57 -20.41
CA ALA A 210 14.00 -17.62 -19.96
C ALA A 210 13.38 -19.03 -20.03
N ASN A 211 14.23 -20.04 -19.88
CA ASN A 211 13.77 -21.39 -19.59
C ASN A 211 13.32 -21.47 -18.12
N LEU A 212 12.01 -21.46 -17.90
CA LEU A 212 11.39 -21.38 -16.57
C LEU A 212 11.49 -22.71 -15.77
N ASP A 213 11.94 -23.79 -16.38
CA ASP A 213 12.10 -25.10 -15.74
C ASP A 213 13.53 -25.33 -15.19
N SER A 214 14.42 -24.36 -15.32
CA SER A 214 15.77 -24.46 -14.78
C SER A 214 15.81 -24.19 -13.27
N VAL A 215 16.71 -24.87 -12.55
CA VAL A 215 16.93 -24.66 -11.11
C VAL A 215 17.29 -23.19 -10.80
N VAL A 216 18.10 -22.57 -11.65
CA VAL A 216 18.49 -21.16 -11.50
C VAL A 216 17.25 -20.25 -11.54
N THR A 217 16.35 -20.49 -12.49
CA THR A 217 15.12 -19.70 -12.62
C THR A 217 14.20 -19.88 -11.42
N SER A 218 14.03 -21.12 -10.92
CA SER A 218 13.24 -21.38 -9.71
C SER A 218 13.83 -20.68 -8.47
N THR A 219 15.16 -20.69 -8.33
CA THR A 219 15.83 -19.95 -7.24
C THR A 219 15.58 -18.45 -7.33
N VAL A 220 15.67 -17.87 -8.53
CA VAL A 220 15.38 -16.45 -8.72
C VAL A 220 13.91 -16.12 -8.41
N MET A 221 12.97 -16.98 -8.82
CA MET A 221 11.54 -16.82 -8.49
C MET A 221 11.30 -16.82 -6.97
N THR A 222 11.99 -17.69 -6.23
CA THR A 222 11.93 -17.71 -4.76
C THR A 222 12.46 -16.43 -4.13
N LEU A 223 13.55 -15.86 -4.68
CA LEU A 223 14.16 -14.63 -4.16
C LEU A 223 13.33 -13.36 -4.46
N LEU A 224 12.37 -13.41 -5.37
CA LEU A 224 11.46 -12.32 -5.69
C LEU A 224 10.29 -12.20 -4.71
N TYR A 225 10.07 -13.24 -3.91
CA TYR A 225 9.11 -13.28 -2.81
C TYR A 225 9.80 -13.02 -1.47
#